data_b20c4d0e617adba0600bcfb5ffe8005b
#
_entry.id   b20c4d0e617adba0600bcfb5ffe8005b
#
_cell.length_a   1.000
_cell.length_b   1.000
_cell.length_c   1.000
_cell.angle_alpha   90.00
_cell.angle_beta   90.00
_cell.angle_gamma   90.00
#
_symmetry.space_group_name_H-M   'P 1'
#
loop_
_entity.id
_entity.type
_entity.pdbx_description
1 polymer ?
#
loop_
_entity_poly.entity_id
_entity_poly.type
_entity_poly.pdbx_seq_one_letter_code
_entity_poly.pdbx_strand_id
1 'polypeptide(L)'
;MKEIRLATKILKTLVKDRIQYPDRLVVDTIGILARCGILLILYWYVFKLSNGVINGTTFLFAAWSIFFYFSFSVLRLRDISREIMKDIQTGNVEVLFSKPISYLSYRMWWQVGSGIYSFVVITLLAVVALIFIIGLPPTMTIGIFIPTLILTFLCGAILSLFLYTIVGLLSFWIEDINPV
;
A
#
# COMPACT_ATOMS: atom_id res chain seq x y z
N MET A 1 9.07 -14.50 20.99
CA MET A 1 8.47 -13.45 21.84
C MET A 1 9.19 -12.09 21.75
N LYS A 2 10.53 -12.01 21.68
CA LYS A 2 11.27 -10.73 21.59
C LYS A 2 10.96 -9.95 20.29
N GLU A 3 10.89 -10.62 19.15
CA GLU A 3 10.59 -9.99 17.85
C GLU A 3 9.18 -9.39 17.78
N ILE A 4 8.17 -10.07 18.32
CA ILE A 4 6.78 -9.56 18.35
C ILE A 4 6.71 -8.28 19.23
N ARG A 5 7.39 -8.27 20.38
CA ARG A 5 7.44 -7.06 21.22
C ARG A 5 8.14 -5.90 20.53
N LEU A 6 9.16 -6.19 19.72
CA LEU A 6 9.83 -5.19 18.93
C LEU A 6 8.92 -4.64 17.84
N ALA A 7 8.30 -5.52 17.06
CA ALA A 7 7.36 -5.16 16.03
C ALA A 7 6.25 -4.24 16.56
N THR A 8 5.64 -4.60 17.68
CA THR A 8 4.60 -3.78 18.31
C THR A 8 5.11 -2.42 18.79
N LYS A 9 6.35 -2.32 19.31
CA LYS A 9 6.95 -1.04 19.67
C LYS A 9 7.19 -0.16 18.44
N ILE A 10 7.77 -0.71 17.37
CA ILE A 10 8.01 0.01 16.12
C ILE A 10 6.69 0.53 15.56
N LEU A 11 5.69 -0.34 15.42
CA LEU A 11 4.37 0.03 14.92
C LEU A 11 3.75 1.16 15.76
N LYS A 12 3.74 1.01 17.08
CA LYS A 12 3.17 2.02 17.98
C LYS A 12 3.87 3.38 17.85
N THR A 13 5.19 3.39 17.74
CA THR A 13 5.97 4.64 17.60
C THR A 13 5.66 5.31 16.26
N LEU A 14 5.65 4.56 15.17
CA LEU A 14 5.40 5.11 13.82
C LEU A 14 3.96 5.58 13.65
N VAL A 15 2.98 4.86 14.21
CA VAL A 15 1.58 5.30 14.21
C VAL A 15 1.44 6.60 15.03
N LYS A 16 2.09 6.69 16.20
CA LYS A 16 2.07 7.92 17.02
C LYS A 16 2.69 9.10 16.28
N ASP A 17 3.81 8.89 15.61
CA ASP A 17 4.47 9.91 14.78
C ASP A 17 3.54 10.42 13.66
N ARG A 18 2.83 9.52 12.97
CA ARG A 18 1.86 9.88 11.93
C ARG A 18 0.65 10.67 12.46
N ILE A 19 0.19 10.36 13.67
CA ILE A 19 -0.89 11.09 14.33
C ILE A 19 -0.45 12.51 14.72
N GLN A 20 0.82 12.67 15.13
CA GLN A 20 1.36 13.98 15.52
C GLN A 20 1.57 14.93 14.32
N TYR A 21 1.82 14.38 13.11
CA TYR A 21 2.06 15.15 11.89
C TYR A 21 1.00 14.85 10.82
N PRO A 22 -0.25 15.33 11.00
CA PRO A 22 -1.35 15.04 10.09
C PRO A 22 -1.17 15.66 8.68
N ASP A 23 -0.34 16.69 8.55
CA ASP A 23 -0.13 17.41 7.28
C ASP A 23 0.29 16.47 6.14
N ARG A 24 1.18 15.52 6.43
CA ARG A 24 1.62 14.52 5.45
C ARG A 24 0.47 13.61 5.01
N LEU A 25 -0.40 13.23 5.94
CA LEU A 25 -1.58 12.42 5.64
C LEU A 25 -2.54 13.18 4.74
N VAL A 26 -2.77 14.47 4.99
CA VAL A 26 -3.63 15.32 4.17
C VAL A 26 -3.09 15.43 2.75
N VAL A 27 -1.79 15.73 2.58
CA VAL A 27 -1.15 15.84 1.26
C VAL A 27 -1.21 14.50 0.50
N ASP A 28 -0.89 13.39 1.16
CA ASP A 28 -0.96 12.05 0.58
C ASP A 28 -2.41 11.72 0.15
N THR A 29 -3.40 12.05 0.98
CA THR A 29 -4.82 11.82 0.71
C THR A 29 -5.29 12.62 -0.50
N ILE A 30 -4.99 13.92 -0.56
CA ILE A 30 -5.36 14.79 -1.69
C ILE A 30 -4.71 14.25 -2.98
N GLY A 31 -3.44 13.89 -2.94
CA GLY A 31 -2.71 13.37 -4.10
C GLY A 31 -3.31 12.06 -4.63
N ILE A 32 -3.73 11.16 -3.75
CA ILE A 32 -4.37 9.89 -4.12
C ILE A 32 -5.78 10.13 -4.66
N LEU A 33 -6.58 10.97 -4.01
CA LEU A 33 -7.94 11.30 -4.46
C LEU A 33 -7.92 11.97 -5.84
N ALA A 34 -6.98 12.89 -6.09
CA ALA A 34 -6.83 13.52 -7.39
C ALA A 34 -6.50 12.51 -8.50
N ARG A 35 -5.53 11.63 -8.27
CA ARG A 35 -5.17 10.57 -9.24
C ARG A 35 -6.31 9.58 -9.47
N CYS A 36 -6.95 9.13 -8.40
CA CYS A 36 -8.09 8.24 -8.48
C CYS A 36 -9.25 8.91 -9.24
N GLY A 37 -9.56 10.17 -8.93
CA GLY A 37 -10.61 10.94 -9.59
C GLY A 37 -10.37 11.11 -11.09
N ILE A 38 -9.14 11.44 -11.50
CA ILE A 38 -8.78 11.57 -12.92
C ILE A 38 -9.02 10.24 -13.65
N LEU A 39 -8.57 9.11 -13.08
CA LEU A 39 -8.78 7.81 -13.70
C LEU A 39 -10.26 7.40 -13.72
N LEU A 40 -11.01 7.65 -12.66
CA LEU A 40 -12.45 7.37 -12.62
C LEU A 40 -13.21 8.16 -13.69
N ILE A 41 -12.91 9.45 -13.88
CA ILE A 41 -13.52 10.29 -14.92
C ILE A 41 -13.15 9.74 -16.32
N LEU A 42 -11.88 9.39 -16.54
CA LEU A 42 -11.42 8.83 -17.81
C LEU A 42 -12.14 7.51 -18.12
N TYR A 43 -12.20 6.59 -17.17
CA TYR A 43 -12.89 5.32 -17.35
C TYR A 43 -14.40 5.51 -17.54
N TRP A 44 -15.03 6.41 -16.77
CA TRP A 44 -16.42 6.75 -16.96
C TRP A 44 -16.71 7.22 -18.39
N TYR A 45 -15.85 8.09 -18.94
CA TYR A 45 -15.98 8.57 -20.31
C TYR A 45 -15.84 7.45 -21.33
N VAL A 46 -14.82 6.59 -21.18
CA VAL A 46 -14.58 5.44 -22.09
C VAL A 46 -15.75 4.46 -22.05
N PHE A 47 -16.27 4.12 -20.87
CA PHE A 47 -17.44 3.24 -20.73
C PHE A 47 -18.69 3.87 -21.32
N LYS A 48 -18.87 5.18 -21.19
CA LYS A 48 -19.99 5.90 -21.82
C LYS A 48 -19.96 5.81 -23.33
N LEU A 49 -18.78 5.91 -23.95
CA LEU A 49 -18.61 5.75 -25.40
C LEU A 49 -18.86 4.31 -25.89
N SER A 50 -18.64 3.32 -25.03
CA SER A 50 -18.76 1.90 -25.34
C SER A 50 -20.11 1.28 -24.90
N ASN A 51 -21.18 2.07 -24.81
CA ASN A 51 -22.50 1.63 -24.37
C ASN A 51 -22.54 0.97 -22.97
N GLY A 52 -21.61 1.35 -22.08
CA GLY A 52 -21.59 0.94 -20.68
C GLY A 52 -20.90 -0.40 -20.39
N VAL A 53 -20.49 -1.14 -21.41
CA VAL A 53 -19.81 -2.44 -21.23
C VAL A 53 -18.59 -2.54 -22.15
N ILE A 54 -17.44 -2.96 -21.60
CA ILE A 54 -16.22 -3.22 -22.35
C ILE A 54 -15.73 -4.62 -21.99
N ASN A 55 -15.63 -5.51 -22.97
CA ASN A 55 -15.20 -6.89 -22.78
C ASN A 55 -15.96 -7.62 -21.64
N GLY A 56 -17.26 -7.39 -21.51
CA GLY A 56 -18.09 -8.00 -20.48
C GLY A 56 -17.95 -7.38 -19.07
N THR A 57 -17.13 -6.36 -18.91
CA THR A 57 -16.97 -5.62 -17.63
C THR A 57 -17.79 -4.34 -17.64
N THR A 58 -18.35 -3.98 -16.49
CA THR A 58 -19.06 -2.72 -16.27
C THR A 58 -18.15 -1.68 -15.63
N PHE A 59 -18.52 -0.39 -15.76
CA PHE A 59 -17.83 0.70 -15.09
C PHE A 59 -17.64 0.47 -13.59
N LEU A 60 -18.61 -0.14 -12.95
CA LEU A 60 -18.59 -0.42 -11.51
C LEU A 60 -17.43 -1.37 -11.14
N PHE A 61 -17.17 -2.43 -11.91
CA PHE A 61 -16.01 -3.31 -11.71
C PHE A 61 -14.69 -2.56 -11.91
N ALA A 62 -14.61 -1.73 -12.95
CA ALA A 62 -13.41 -0.93 -13.22
C ALA A 62 -13.12 0.05 -12.09
N ALA A 63 -14.14 0.71 -11.55
CA ALA A 63 -14.01 1.64 -10.44
C ALA A 63 -13.47 0.96 -9.15
N TRP A 64 -13.98 -0.23 -8.81
CA TRP A 64 -13.46 -1.00 -7.68
C TRP A 64 -12.02 -1.49 -7.91
N SER A 65 -11.66 -1.86 -9.14
CA SER A 65 -10.28 -2.23 -9.48
C SER A 65 -9.31 -1.06 -9.31
N ILE A 66 -9.70 0.14 -9.75
CA ILE A 66 -8.93 1.38 -9.56
C ILE A 66 -8.75 1.66 -8.07
N PHE A 67 -9.82 1.54 -7.29
CA PHE A 67 -9.77 1.71 -5.83
C PHE A 67 -8.76 0.75 -5.18
N PHE A 68 -8.80 -0.54 -5.50
CA PHE A 68 -7.85 -1.51 -4.97
C PHE A 68 -6.40 -1.14 -5.30
N TYR A 69 -6.13 -0.75 -6.56
CA TYR A 69 -4.80 -0.31 -6.98
C TYR A 69 -4.27 0.87 -6.16
N PHE A 70 -5.09 1.92 -6.00
CA PHE A 70 -4.66 3.09 -5.22
C PHE A 70 -4.54 2.79 -3.73
N SER A 71 -5.43 1.99 -3.16
CA SER A 71 -5.33 1.58 -1.76
C SER A 71 -4.03 0.83 -1.48
N PHE A 72 -3.61 -0.08 -2.37
CA PHE A 72 -2.30 -0.73 -2.26
C PHE A 72 -1.14 0.25 -2.35
N SER A 73 -1.24 1.27 -3.21
CA SER A 73 -0.18 2.25 -3.39
C SER A 73 0.11 3.07 -2.12
N VAL A 74 -0.89 3.22 -1.23
CA VAL A 74 -0.76 3.92 0.06
C VAL A 74 0.21 3.22 1.01
N LEU A 75 0.31 1.89 0.97
CA LEU A 75 1.24 1.12 1.80
C LEU A 75 2.71 1.38 1.45
N ARG A 76 2.98 1.93 0.25
CA ARG A 76 4.34 2.25 -0.23
C ARG A 76 5.33 1.10 -0.07
N LEU A 77 4.87 -0.15 -0.18
CA LEU A 77 5.71 -1.33 0.05
C LEU A 77 6.92 -1.40 -0.88
N ARG A 78 6.83 -0.75 -2.05
CA ARG A 78 7.95 -0.60 -2.99
C ARG A 78 9.14 0.15 -2.38
N ASP A 79 8.90 1.04 -1.43
CA ASP A 79 9.97 1.86 -0.86
C ASP A 79 10.95 1.03 -0.01
N ILE A 80 10.56 -0.19 0.43
CA ILE A 80 11.46 -1.09 1.16
C ILE A 80 12.69 -1.48 0.33
N SER A 81 12.52 -1.70 -0.98
CA SER A 81 13.65 -2.02 -1.86
C SER A 81 14.65 -0.87 -1.97
N ARG A 82 14.14 0.36 -2.06
CA ARG A 82 14.97 1.58 -2.10
C ARG A 82 15.71 1.82 -0.78
N GLU A 83 15.04 1.60 0.35
CA GLU A 83 15.65 1.76 1.66
C GLU A 83 16.76 0.71 1.91
N ILE A 84 16.53 -0.55 1.50
CA ILE A 84 17.55 -1.60 1.57
C ILE A 84 18.75 -1.24 0.68
N MET A 85 18.51 -0.82 -0.56
CA MET A 85 19.55 -0.41 -1.48
C MET A 85 20.38 0.75 -0.92
N LYS A 86 19.69 1.77 -0.38
CA LYS A 86 20.35 2.92 0.25
C LYS A 86 21.22 2.51 1.44
N ASP A 87 20.74 1.60 2.30
CA ASP A 87 21.51 1.09 3.42
C ASP A 87 22.79 0.38 2.97
N ILE A 88 22.72 -0.40 1.88
CA ILE A 88 23.86 -1.10 1.31
C ILE A 88 24.88 -0.09 0.77
N GLN A 89 24.43 0.86 -0.06
CA GLN A 89 25.30 1.87 -0.66
C GLN A 89 25.95 2.81 0.36
N THR A 90 25.28 3.11 1.46
CA THR A 90 25.80 3.99 2.52
C THR A 90 26.58 3.25 3.62
N GLY A 91 26.67 1.90 3.56
CA GLY A 91 27.31 1.10 4.60
C GLY A 91 26.53 1.01 5.92
N ASN A 92 25.32 1.58 5.98
CA ASN A 92 24.48 1.54 7.18
C ASN A 92 24.06 0.11 7.57
N VAL A 93 24.14 -0.83 6.66
CA VAL A 93 23.86 -2.25 6.90
C VAL A 93 24.76 -2.80 8.01
N GLU A 94 26.05 -2.43 8.06
CA GLU A 94 27.00 -2.89 9.09
C GLU A 94 26.57 -2.45 10.48
N VAL A 95 26.12 -1.19 10.62
CA VAL A 95 25.60 -0.64 11.89
C VAL A 95 24.31 -1.34 12.31
N LEU A 96 23.48 -1.74 11.37
CA LEU A 96 22.23 -2.43 11.66
C LEU A 96 22.44 -3.90 11.99
N PHE A 97 23.46 -4.56 11.39
CA PHE A 97 23.84 -5.94 11.73
C PHE A 97 24.46 -6.06 13.14
N SER A 98 25.05 -5.00 13.68
CA SER A 98 25.56 -5.00 15.05
C SER A 98 24.47 -5.00 16.13
N LYS A 99 23.20 -4.76 15.75
CA LYS A 99 22.07 -4.76 16.67
C LYS A 99 21.54 -6.19 16.91
N PRO A 100 21.02 -6.51 18.09
CA PRO A 100 20.47 -7.84 18.41
C PRO A 100 19.09 -8.10 17.80
N ILE A 101 18.89 -7.69 16.55
CA ILE A 101 17.64 -7.76 15.81
C ILE A 101 17.97 -8.09 14.36
N SER A 102 17.20 -8.99 13.73
CA SER A 102 17.41 -9.27 12.31
C SER A 102 17.11 -8.01 11.48
N TYR A 103 18.05 -7.62 10.65
CA TYR A 103 17.97 -6.45 9.77
C TYR A 103 16.69 -6.45 8.93
N LEU A 104 16.40 -7.59 8.29
CA LEU A 104 15.23 -7.74 7.43
C LEU A 104 13.92 -7.57 8.20
N SER A 105 13.78 -8.24 9.36
CA SER A 105 12.59 -8.08 10.19
C SER A 105 12.40 -6.62 10.62
N TYR A 106 13.48 -5.94 10.98
CA TYR A 106 13.41 -4.52 11.34
C TYR A 106 12.92 -3.66 10.17
N ARG A 107 13.48 -3.83 8.96
CA ARG A 107 13.08 -3.07 7.77
C ARG A 107 11.63 -3.35 7.34
N MET A 108 11.22 -4.62 7.37
CA MET A 108 9.84 -5.00 7.05
C MET A 108 8.84 -4.36 8.02
N TRP A 109 9.08 -4.45 9.33
CA TRP A 109 8.19 -3.84 10.34
C TRP A 109 8.20 -2.32 10.27
N TRP A 110 9.33 -1.70 9.96
CA TRP A 110 9.42 -0.27 9.72
C TRP A 110 8.56 0.16 8.54
N GLN A 111 8.66 -0.55 7.41
CA GLN A 111 7.89 -0.24 6.20
C GLN A 111 6.38 -0.38 6.45
N VAL A 112 5.95 -1.50 7.03
CA VAL A 112 4.54 -1.71 7.38
C VAL A 112 4.05 -0.62 8.34
N GLY A 113 4.83 -0.32 9.38
CA GLY A 113 4.46 0.68 10.40
C GLY A 113 4.33 2.09 9.84
N SER A 114 5.18 2.45 8.87
CA SER A 114 5.15 3.78 8.26
C SER A 114 3.91 4.01 7.38
N GLY A 115 3.35 2.95 6.79
CA GLY A 115 2.21 3.02 5.86
C GLY A 115 0.86 2.65 6.46
N ILE A 116 0.81 1.80 7.51
CA ILE A 116 -0.42 1.17 7.98
C ILE A 116 -1.49 2.17 8.45
N TYR A 117 -1.10 3.22 9.15
CA TYR A 117 -2.04 4.25 9.61
C TYR A 117 -2.69 4.99 8.44
N SER A 118 -1.88 5.48 7.52
CA SER A 118 -2.37 6.16 6.30
C SER A 118 -3.24 5.23 5.46
N PHE A 119 -2.82 3.96 5.32
CA PHE A 119 -3.57 2.94 4.60
C PHE A 119 -4.96 2.74 5.19
N VAL A 120 -5.07 2.51 6.51
CA VAL A 120 -6.36 2.29 7.17
C VAL A 120 -7.28 3.49 7.00
N VAL A 121 -6.79 4.70 7.27
CA VAL A 121 -7.60 5.93 7.20
C VAL A 121 -8.05 6.19 5.76
N ILE A 122 -7.14 6.17 4.79
CA ILE A 122 -7.45 6.50 3.40
C ILE A 122 -8.35 5.42 2.77
N THR A 123 -8.07 4.13 3.05
CA THR A 123 -8.89 3.03 2.51
C THR A 123 -10.31 3.07 3.07
N LEU A 124 -10.49 3.32 4.36
CA LEU A 124 -11.82 3.45 4.95
C LEU A 124 -12.60 4.62 4.34
N LEU A 125 -11.97 5.79 4.23
CA LEU A 125 -12.61 6.95 3.61
C LEU A 125 -12.98 6.68 2.14
N ALA A 126 -12.09 6.05 1.39
CA ALA A 126 -12.31 5.74 -0.02
C ALA A 126 -13.37 4.65 -0.23
N VAL A 127 -13.44 3.61 0.62
CA VAL A 127 -14.54 2.62 0.59
C VAL A 127 -15.87 3.27 0.83
N VAL A 128 -15.97 4.10 1.87
CA VAL A 128 -17.21 4.82 2.17
C VAL A 128 -17.63 5.72 1.00
N ALA A 129 -16.70 6.52 0.47
CA ALA A 129 -16.98 7.38 -0.68
C ALA A 129 -17.45 6.61 -1.92
N LEU A 130 -16.79 5.48 -2.25
CA LEU A 130 -17.17 4.64 -3.39
C LEU A 130 -18.55 4.01 -3.23
N ILE A 131 -18.88 3.49 -2.05
CA ILE A 131 -20.20 2.92 -1.79
C ILE A 131 -21.29 3.97 -1.99
N PHE A 132 -21.05 5.21 -1.53
CA PHE A 132 -22.04 6.29 -1.70
C PHE A 132 -22.14 6.80 -3.14
N ILE A 133 -21.05 6.85 -3.90
CA ILE A 133 -21.03 7.45 -5.26
C ILE A 133 -21.38 6.41 -6.33
N ILE A 134 -20.86 5.20 -6.22
CA ILE A 134 -20.91 4.19 -7.28
C ILE A 134 -21.77 2.98 -6.87
N GLY A 135 -21.85 2.68 -5.58
CA GLY A 135 -22.54 1.51 -5.05
C GLY A 135 -21.63 0.31 -4.78
N LEU A 136 -22.24 -0.75 -4.25
CA LEU A 136 -21.54 -2.01 -3.96
C LEU A 136 -21.16 -2.77 -5.24
N PRO A 137 -20.10 -3.60 -5.21
CA PRO A 137 -19.78 -4.48 -6.34
C PRO A 137 -20.99 -5.40 -6.65
N PRO A 138 -21.37 -5.57 -7.93
CA PRO A 138 -22.65 -6.17 -8.32
C PRO A 138 -22.79 -7.64 -7.95
N THR A 139 -21.70 -8.34 -7.61
CA THR A 139 -21.69 -9.78 -7.32
C THR A 139 -21.52 -10.10 -5.85
N MET A 140 -21.41 -9.12 -4.97
CA MET A 140 -21.07 -9.36 -3.55
C MET A 140 -22.11 -8.76 -2.60
N THR A 141 -22.61 -9.59 -1.70
CA THR A 141 -23.29 -9.13 -0.49
C THR A 141 -22.27 -8.55 0.48
N ILE A 142 -22.68 -7.59 1.33
CA ILE A 142 -21.81 -6.96 2.33
C ILE A 142 -21.08 -8.00 3.18
N GLY A 143 -21.72 -9.11 3.53
CA GLY A 143 -21.13 -10.18 4.35
C GLY A 143 -19.97 -10.91 3.69
N ILE A 144 -19.91 -10.97 2.36
CA ILE A 144 -18.81 -11.61 1.62
C ILE A 144 -17.78 -10.53 1.22
N PHE A 145 -18.21 -9.32 0.97
CA PHE A 145 -17.35 -8.22 0.52
C PHE A 145 -16.25 -7.86 1.54
N ILE A 146 -16.63 -7.70 2.82
CA ILE A 146 -15.67 -7.30 3.86
C ILE A 146 -14.55 -8.33 4.06
N PRO A 147 -14.84 -9.63 4.29
CA PRO A 147 -13.76 -10.62 4.46
C PRO A 147 -12.92 -10.79 3.20
N THR A 148 -13.50 -10.73 2.00
CA THR A 148 -12.75 -10.80 0.74
C THR A 148 -11.82 -9.60 0.60
N LEU A 149 -12.25 -8.39 0.94
CA LEU A 149 -11.46 -7.18 0.93
C LEU A 149 -10.26 -7.29 1.88
N ILE A 150 -10.50 -7.71 3.12
CA ILE A 150 -9.45 -7.90 4.12
C ILE A 150 -8.43 -8.96 3.64
N LEU A 151 -8.89 -10.10 3.15
CA LEU A 151 -8.04 -11.18 2.68
C LEU A 151 -7.18 -10.72 1.50
N THR A 152 -7.76 -10.04 0.52
CA THR A 152 -7.06 -9.51 -0.66
C THR A 152 -5.95 -8.54 -0.24
N PHE A 153 -6.25 -7.60 0.65
CA PHE A 153 -5.23 -6.65 1.13
C PHE A 153 -4.13 -7.34 1.93
N LEU A 154 -4.46 -8.30 2.78
CA LEU A 154 -3.49 -9.00 3.60
C LEU A 154 -2.56 -9.86 2.75
N CYS A 155 -3.10 -10.70 1.88
CA CYS A 155 -2.31 -11.53 0.97
C CYS A 155 -1.47 -10.70 0.01
N GLY A 156 -2.05 -9.66 -0.59
CA GLY A 156 -1.34 -8.76 -1.50
C GLY A 156 -0.22 -7.98 -0.80
N ALA A 157 -0.44 -7.51 0.43
CA ALA A 157 0.59 -6.81 1.20
C ALA A 157 1.75 -7.74 1.57
N ILE A 158 1.47 -8.96 2.03
CA ILE A 158 2.50 -9.96 2.35
C ILE A 158 3.33 -10.28 1.11
N LEU A 159 2.67 -10.63 -0.01
CA LEU A 159 3.36 -10.96 -1.26
C LEU A 159 4.23 -9.80 -1.75
N SER A 160 3.69 -8.60 -1.79
CA SER A 160 4.41 -7.40 -2.24
C SER A 160 5.61 -7.11 -1.35
N LEU A 161 5.46 -7.24 -0.03
CA LEU A 161 6.51 -6.99 0.94
C LEU A 161 7.68 -7.95 0.73
N PHE A 162 7.40 -9.26 0.53
CA PHE A 162 8.45 -10.24 0.25
C PHE A 162 9.13 -9.98 -1.10
N LEU A 163 8.37 -9.73 -2.16
CA LEU A 163 8.93 -9.46 -3.49
C LEU A 163 9.84 -8.23 -3.49
N TYR A 164 9.40 -7.11 -2.94
CA TYR A 164 10.23 -5.90 -2.87
C TYR A 164 11.42 -6.04 -1.94
N THR A 165 11.34 -6.87 -0.90
CA THR A 165 12.49 -7.18 -0.06
C THR A 165 13.53 -7.98 -0.84
N ILE A 166 13.11 -8.98 -1.62
CA ILE A 166 14.01 -9.76 -2.49
C ILE A 166 14.69 -8.84 -3.51
N VAL A 167 13.91 -7.97 -4.17
CA VAL A 167 14.46 -6.99 -5.12
C VAL A 167 15.48 -6.07 -4.45
N GLY A 168 15.20 -5.59 -3.23
CA GLY A 168 16.16 -4.80 -2.46
C GLY A 168 17.45 -5.55 -2.14
N LEU A 169 17.37 -6.84 -1.83
CA LEU A 169 18.54 -7.68 -1.54
C LEU A 169 19.41 -7.97 -2.78
N LEU A 170 18.82 -7.97 -3.98
CA LEU A 170 19.60 -8.12 -5.22
C LEU A 170 20.62 -6.98 -5.41
N SER A 171 20.43 -5.84 -4.76
CA SER A 171 21.39 -4.74 -4.79
C SER A 171 22.74 -5.06 -4.13
N PHE A 172 22.86 -6.16 -3.36
CA PHE A 172 24.16 -6.66 -2.91
C PHE A 172 25.05 -7.19 -4.06
N TRP A 173 24.41 -7.59 -5.17
CA TRP A 173 25.12 -8.17 -6.32
C TRP A 173 25.19 -7.23 -7.52
N ILE A 174 24.27 -6.28 -7.59
CA ILE A 174 24.13 -5.35 -8.71
C ILE A 174 24.15 -3.94 -8.12
N GLU A 175 25.24 -3.19 -8.32
CA GLU A 175 25.48 -1.86 -7.74
C GLU A 175 24.41 -0.82 -8.13
N ASP A 176 23.72 -1.00 -9.27
CA ASP A 176 22.69 -0.08 -9.78
C ASP A 176 21.39 -0.81 -10.16
N ILE A 177 20.60 -1.21 -9.17
CA ILE A 177 19.19 -1.49 -9.42
C ILE A 177 18.40 -0.21 -9.12
N ASN A 178 18.23 0.65 -10.11
CA ASN A 178 17.18 1.66 -10.07
C ASN A 178 15.85 0.93 -10.34
N PRO A 179 14.98 0.73 -9.34
CA PRO A 179 13.66 0.18 -9.60
C PRO A 179 12.87 1.25 -10.36
N VAL A 180 12.66 1.01 -11.62
CA VAL A 180 11.80 1.81 -12.54
C VAL A 180 10.38 1.87 -12.01
#